data_c06f0ad55b0445cbef0bc53dccd06229
#
_entry.id   c06f0ad55b0445cbef0bc53dccd06229
#
_cell.length_a   1.000
_cell.length_b   1.000
_cell.length_c   1.000
_cell.angle_alpha   90.00
_cell.angle_beta   90.00
_cell.angle_gamma   90.00
#
_symmetry.space_group_name_H-M   'P 1'
#
loop_
_entity.id
_entity.type
_entity.pdbx_description
1 polymer ?
#
loop_
_entity_poly.entity_id
_entity_poly.type
_entity_poly.pdbx_seq_one_letter_code
_entity_poly.pdbx_strand_id
1 'polypeptide(L)'
;MNDQTTRNPSRFPHTLAEVTVMDVERLRSMCIEQEDIPGTREMAQQKDKFRVRLLSSDNEKREGTSLLIEKMYSWRGYHTKKQIDEAPNRITLVAEFDGHIYGTITVNLDSDTGLSADETYPDVMHALRDEGRKVCEFGKFAVEQSVRSKRLMGTLFHLMCIYAFRIQDCDDVLIEVNPRHRAFYEKYLDFVPAAEERMCQRVGAPAILLRLTRELYRSRVDELGGRWRDLKEEKSMYKYFFPRQEEDAIAERLGRPAR
;
A
#
# COMPACT_ATOMS: atom_id res chain seq x y z
N MET A 1 12.18 -11.66 -38.40
CA MET A 1 11.76 -12.67 -37.40
C MET A 1 11.77 -11.99 -36.06
N ASN A 2 10.61 -11.43 -35.70
CA ASN A 2 10.41 -10.72 -34.43
C ASN A 2 9.88 -11.73 -33.41
N ASP A 3 10.73 -12.07 -32.47
CA ASP A 3 10.33 -12.89 -31.32
C ASP A 3 9.78 -11.93 -30.23
N GLN A 4 8.49 -11.70 -30.27
CA GLN A 4 7.76 -11.05 -29.18
C GLN A 4 7.45 -12.11 -28.14
N THR A 5 8.36 -12.31 -27.19
CA THR A 5 8.11 -13.09 -25.98
C THR A 5 7.10 -12.33 -25.11
N THR A 6 5.82 -12.60 -25.31
CA THR A 6 4.73 -12.22 -24.43
C THR A 6 4.99 -12.78 -23.03
N ARG A 7 5.41 -11.92 -22.10
CA ARG A 7 5.59 -12.28 -20.69
C ARG A 7 4.23 -12.63 -20.09
N ASN A 8 4.03 -13.91 -19.83
CA ASN A 8 2.83 -14.44 -19.18
C ASN A 8 2.86 -14.06 -17.68
N PRO A 9 1.90 -13.26 -17.15
CA PRO A 9 1.89 -12.83 -15.75
C PRO A 9 1.59 -13.94 -14.72
N SER A 10 1.32 -15.18 -15.16
CA SER A 10 0.96 -16.30 -14.29
C SER A 10 2.13 -16.97 -13.53
N ARG A 11 3.34 -16.42 -13.56
CA ARG A 11 4.55 -17.06 -13.01
C ARG A 11 5.10 -16.48 -11.71
N PHE A 12 4.43 -15.53 -11.09
CA PHE A 12 4.83 -15.08 -9.75
C PHE A 12 4.33 -16.07 -8.68
N PRO A 13 5.11 -16.31 -7.61
CA PRO A 13 4.64 -17.15 -6.51
C PRO A 13 3.31 -16.60 -5.99
N HIS A 14 2.30 -17.45 -5.94
CA HIS A 14 0.92 -17.06 -5.62
C HIS A 14 0.79 -16.36 -4.25
N THR A 15 1.72 -16.59 -3.33
CA THR A 15 1.73 -15.98 -1.99
C THR A 15 3.09 -15.33 -1.72
N LEU A 16 3.08 -14.02 -1.45
CA LEU A 16 4.28 -13.24 -1.11
C LEU A 16 4.55 -13.25 0.40
N ALA A 17 3.51 -13.23 1.20
CA ALA A 17 3.59 -13.31 2.66
C ALA A 17 2.33 -13.92 3.27
N GLU A 18 2.49 -14.57 4.42
CA GLU A 18 1.39 -14.97 5.30
C GLU A 18 1.42 -14.10 6.55
N VAL A 19 0.27 -13.54 6.92
CA VAL A 19 0.12 -12.67 8.08
C VAL A 19 -0.94 -13.25 9.00
N THR A 20 -0.55 -13.53 10.24
CA THR A 20 -1.51 -13.88 11.29
C THR A 20 -1.96 -12.60 11.98
N VAL A 21 -3.25 -12.30 11.92
CA VAL A 21 -3.87 -11.19 12.64
C VAL A 21 -4.28 -11.67 14.02
N MET A 22 -3.83 -10.96 15.06
CA MET A 22 -4.23 -11.17 16.43
C MET A 22 -5.03 -9.96 16.93
N ASP A 23 -6.00 -10.18 17.80
CA ASP A 23 -6.93 -9.14 18.29
C ASP A 23 -6.30 -7.91 18.91
N VAL A 24 -5.13 -8.08 19.53
CA VAL A 24 -4.48 -7.02 20.33
C VAL A 24 -3.95 -5.85 19.48
N GLU A 25 -3.90 -6.02 18.14
CA GLU A 25 -3.23 -5.08 17.23
C GLU A 25 -4.18 -4.36 16.28
N ARG A 26 -5.50 -4.43 16.54
CA ARG A 26 -6.50 -3.80 15.68
C ARG A 26 -6.46 -2.28 15.79
N LEU A 27 -6.38 -1.63 14.64
CA LEU A 27 -6.59 -0.20 14.53
C LEU A 27 -8.08 0.09 14.34
N ARG A 28 -8.67 0.78 15.30
CA ARG A 28 -10.10 1.14 15.27
C ARG A 28 -10.39 2.14 14.15
N SER A 29 -9.46 3.04 13.85
CA SER A 29 -9.60 4.02 12.77
C SER A 29 -8.25 4.40 12.18
N MET A 30 -8.23 4.76 10.88
CA MET A 30 -7.11 5.48 10.25
C MET A 30 -7.20 7.00 10.50
N CYS A 31 -8.31 7.48 11.09
CA CYS A 31 -8.47 8.84 11.57
C CYS A 31 -8.18 8.84 13.07
N ILE A 32 -7.17 9.58 13.50
CA ILE A 32 -6.76 9.64 14.91
C ILE A 32 -7.78 10.36 15.79
N GLU A 33 -8.69 11.11 15.19
CA GLU A 33 -9.64 12.00 15.88
C GLU A 33 -11.10 11.49 15.96
N GLN A 34 -11.42 10.33 15.41
CA GLN A 34 -12.78 9.82 15.48
C GLN A 34 -12.98 8.83 16.61
N GLU A 35 -13.93 9.18 17.51
CA GLU A 35 -14.49 8.32 18.52
C GLU A 35 -15.15 7.06 17.93
N ASP A 36 -15.16 6.01 18.71
CA ASP A 36 -15.61 4.66 18.38
C ASP A 36 -16.94 4.59 17.64
N ILE A 37 -16.96 3.92 16.48
CA ILE A 37 -18.21 3.45 15.89
C ILE A 37 -18.60 2.15 16.61
N PRO A 38 -19.75 2.10 17.30
CA PRO A 38 -20.20 0.88 17.96
C PRO A 38 -20.60 -0.19 16.92
N GLY A 39 -20.17 -1.42 17.06
CA GLY A 39 -20.78 -2.54 16.35
C GLY A 39 -19.91 -3.68 15.83
N THR A 40 -18.63 -3.79 16.15
CA THR A 40 -17.78 -4.87 15.62
C THR A 40 -17.13 -5.68 16.74
N ARG A 41 -17.94 -6.42 17.51
CA ARG A 41 -17.42 -7.15 18.68
C ARG A 41 -17.24 -8.67 18.52
N GLU A 42 -17.50 -9.29 17.36
CA GLU A 42 -17.70 -10.74 17.33
C GLU A 42 -16.76 -11.59 16.44
N MET A 43 -15.60 -11.11 16.00
CA MET A 43 -14.64 -11.99 15.31
C MET A 43 -13.32 -12.19 16.08
N ALA A 44 -13.37 -12.23 17.40
CA ALA A 44 -12.23 -12.01 18.28
C ALA A 44 -11.43 -13.25 18.69
N GLN A 45 -11.69 -14.47 18.22
CA GLN A 45 -11.03 -15.68 18.73
C GLN A 45 -10.33 -16.56 17.71
N GLN A 46 -10.37 -16.24 16.41
CA GLN A 46 -9.74 -17.04 15.38
C GLN A 46 -8.43 -16.39 14.92
N LYS A 47 -7.34 -17.14 14.92
CA LYS A 47 -6.05 -16.75 14.35
C LYS A 47 -6.16 -16.83 12.83
N ASP A 48 -6.66 -15.79 12.18
CA ASP A 48 -6.82 -15.77 10.74
C ASP A 48 -5.47 -15.56 10.06
N LYS A 49 -5.11 -16.45 9.15
CA LYS A 49 -3.91 -16.34 8.32
C LYS A 49 -4.26 -15.71 6.99
N PHE A 50 -3.92 -14.44 6.81
CA PHE A 50 -4.05 -13.74 5.54
C PHE A 50 -2.89 -14.08 4.62
N ARG A 51 -3.19 -14.39 3.36
CA ARG A 51 -2.21 -14.51 2.30
C ARG A 51 -2.13 -13.21 1.51
N VAL A 52 -0.95 -12.59 1.48
CA VAL A 52 -0.70 -11.40 0.66
C VAL A 52 -0.08 -11.83 -0.65
N ARG A 53 -0.68 -11.40 -1.77
CA ARG A 53 -0.25 -11.76 -3.12
C ARG A 53 -0.51 -10.65 -4.13
N LEU A 54 0.08 -10.77 -5.30
CA LEU A 54 -0.28 -9.93 -6.44
C LEU A 54 -1.70 -10.25 -6.91
N LEU A 55 -2.45 -9.21 -7.24
CA LEU A 55 -3.75 -9.35 -7.88
C LEU A 55 -3.54 -9.98 -9.26
N SER A 56 -4.15 -11.14 -9.48
CA SER A 56 -4.10 -11.84 -10.76
C SER A 56 -5.07 -11.23 -11.78
N SER A 57 -4.97 -11.68 -13.03
CA SER A 57 -5.92 -11.37 -14.10
C SER A 57 -7.30 -12.04 -13.93
N ASP A 58 -7.49 -12.80 -12.87
CA ASP A 58 -8.75 -13.45 -12.50
C ASP A 58 -9.85 -12.41 -12.25
N ASN A 59 -10.89 -12.43 -13.06
CA ASN A 59 -11.98 -11.45 -13.04
C ASN A 59 -12.71 -11.43 -11.69
N GLU A 60 -12.96 -12.59 -11.07
CA GLU A 60 -13.68 -12.69 -9.79
C GLU A 60 -12.90 -11.97 -8.67
N LYS A 61 -11.57 -12.13 -8.65
CA LYS A 61 -10.71 -11.45 -7.65
C LYS A 61 -10.59 -9.97 -7.91
N ARG A 62 -10.59 -9.54 -9.17
CA ARG A 62 -10.63 -8.13 -9.55
C ARG A 62 -11.94 -7.48 -9.15
N GLU A 63 -13.03 -8.15 -9.35
CA GLU A 63 -14.35 -7.69 -8.92
C GLU A 63 -14.40 -7.57 -7.39
N GLY A 64 -13.99 -8.61 -6.66
CA GLY A 64 -13.90 -8.59 -5.19
C GLY A 64 -13.02 -7.44 -4.67
N THR A 65 -11.88 -7.18 -5.32
CA THR A 65 -10.99 -6.06 -4.97
C THR A 65 -11.65 -4.71 -5.26
N SER A 66 -12.32 -4.58 -6.40
CA SER A 66 -13.04 -3.36 -6.78
C SER A 66 -14.20 -3.07 -5.83
N LEU A 67 -14.95 -4.09 -5.42
CA LEU A 67 -16.03 -3.98 -4.43
C LEU A 67 -15.49 -3.55 -3.05
N LEU A 68 -14.35 -4.07 -2.62
CA LEU A 68 -13.71 -3.63 -1.37
C LEU A 68 -13.35 -2.15 -1.42
N ILE A 69 -12.72 -1.70 -2.52
CA ILE A 69 -12.35 -0.29 -2.71
C ILE A 69 -13.63 0.57 -2.72
N GLU A 70 -14.64 0.20 -3.50
CA GLU A 70 -15.91 0.93 -3.55
C GLU A 70 -16.53 1.03 -2.16
N LYS A 71 -16.66 -0.07 -1.42
CA LYS A 71 -17.18 -0.11 -0.05
C LYS A 71 -16.41 0.83 0.88
N MET A 72 -15.08 0.82 0.82
CA MET A 72 -14.23 1.59 1.73
C MET A 72 -14.13 3.07 1.38
N TYR A 73 -14.34 3.44 0.11
CA TYR A 73 -14.23 4.82 -0.37
C TYR A 73 -15.59 5.51 -0.47
N SER A 74 -16.65 4.82 -0.95
CA SER A 74 -17.99 5.39 -1.08
C SER A 74 -18.60 5.78 0.26
N TRP A 75 -18.35 4.99 1.30
CA TRP A 75 -18.76 5.35 2.68
C TRP A 75 -18.20 6.69 3.14
N ARG A 76 -17.09 7.14 2.52
CA ARG A 76 -16.44 8.43 2.79
C ARG A 76 -16.83 9.53 1.81
N GLY A 77 -17.77 9.25 0.90
CA GLY A 77 -18.23 10.20 -0.13
C GLY A 77 -17.27 10.34 -1.31
N TYR A 78 -16.28 9.45 -1.47
CA TYR A 78 -15.37 9.52 -2.61
C TYR A 78 -15.93 8.73 -3.79
N HIS A 79 -15.96 9.36 -4.96
CA HIS A 79 -16.27 8.69 -6.22
C HIS A 79 -14.97 8.09 -6.78
N THR A 80 -14.85 6.78 -6.76
CA THR A 80 -13.73 6.08 -7.40
C THR A 80 -14.19 5.39 -8.66
N LYS A 81 -13.31 5.31 -9.68
CA LYS A 81 -13.55 4.43 -10.83
C LYS A 81 -13.66 2.99 -10.32
N LYS A 82 -14.75 2.31 -10.72
CA LYS A 82 -15.12 0.97 -10.21
C LYS A 82 -14.13 -0.14 -10.55
N GLN A 83 -13.32 0.01 -11.61
CA GLN A 83 -12.43 -1.05 -12.07
C GLN A 83 -10.98 -0.76 -11.73
N ILE A 84 -10.27 -1.83 -11.35
CA ILE A 84 -8.81 -1.83 -11.32
C ILE A 84 -8.36 -2.19 -12.73
N ASP A 85 -8.03 -1.15 -13.51
CA ASP A 85 -7.52 -1.34 -14.86
C ASP A 85 -6.13 -1.96 -14.83
N GLU A 86 -5.84 -2.84 -15.78
CA GLU A 86 -4.48 -3.29 -16.03
C GLU A 86 -3.70 -2.17 -16.70
N ALA A 87 -2.55 -1.86 -16.11
CA ALA A 87 -1.58 -0.98 -16.74
C ALA A 87 -0.18 -1.57 -16.50
N PRO A 88 0.71 -1.51 -17.48
CA PRO A 88 2.05 -2.11 -17.38
C PRO A 88 2.91 -1.50 -16.28
N ASN A 89 2.61 -0.25 -15.88
CA ASN A 89 3.27 0.51 -14.83
C ASN A 89 2.56 0.40 -13.47
N ARG A 90 1.62 -0.54 -13.31
CA ARG A 90 0.81 -0.69 -12.09
C ARG A 90 0.82 -2.10 -11.57
N ILE A 91 1.01 -2.26 -10.27
CA ILE A 91 0.72 -3.51 -9.57
C ILE A 91 -0.20 -3.27 -8.38
N THR A 92 -1.00 -4.28 -8.06
CA THR A 92 -1.88 -4.27 -6.89
C THR A 92 -1.60 -5.51 -6.05
N LEU A 93 -1.41 -5.33 -4.75
CA LEU A 93 -1.39 -6.39 -3.76
C LEU A 93 -2.76 -6.55 -3.14
N VAL A 94 -3.11 -7.79 -2.85
CA VAL A 94 -4.33 -8.12 -2.10
C VAL A 94 -4.00 -9.01 -0.91
N ALA A 95 -4.72 -8.79 0.18
CA ALA A 95 -4.74 -9.67 1.33
C ALA A 95 -6.01 -10.50 1.29
N GLU A 96 -5.84 -11.81 1.18
CA GLU A 96 -6.92 -12.78 1.02
C GLU A 96 -6.97 -13.76 2.19
N PHE A 97 -8.18 -14.09 2.60
CA PHE A 97 -8.47 -15.15 3.54
C PHE A 97 -9.75 -15.86 3.09
N ASP A 98 -9.74 -17.18 3.06
CA ASP A 98 -10.86 -18.04 2.66
C ASP A 98 -11.57 -17.59 1.35
N GLY A 99 -10.77 -17.27 0.33
CA GLY A 99 -11.26 -16.85 -0.98
C GLY A 99 -11.76 -15.40 -1.07
N HIS A 100 -11.82 -14.67 0.05
CA HIS A 100 -12.29 -13.28 0.09
C HIS A 100 -11.13 -12.30 0.22
N ILE A 101 -11.29 -11.12 -0.40
CA ILE A 101 -10.31 -10.03 -0.35
C ILE A 101 -10.68 -9.09 0.79
N TYR A 102 -9.76 -8.92 1.74
CA TYR A 102 -9.92 -8.08 2.92
C TYR A 102 -9.04 -6.84 2.93
N GLY A 103 -8.02 -6.82 2.08
CA GLY A 103 -7.10 -5.69 1.99
C GLY A 103 -6.53 -5.54 0.59
N THR A 104 -6.21 -4.30 0.22
CA THR A 104 -5.57 -3.98 -1.06
C THR A 104 -4.69 -2.74 -0.93
N ILE A 105 -3.67 -2.67 -1.76
CA ILE A 105 -2.83 -1.50 -2.01
C ILE A 105 -2.30 -1.57 -3.43
N THR A 106 -2.23 -0.43 -4.11
CA THR A 106 -1.74 -0.33 -5.49
C THR A 106 -0.54 0.60 -5.53
N VAL A 107 0.47 0.27 -6.34
CA VAL A 107 1.54 1.18 -6.74
C VAL A 107 1.40 1.48 -8.23
N ASN A 108 1.54 2.75 -8.58
CA ASN A 108 1.69 3.25 -9.93
C ASN A 108 3.12 3.78 -10.09
N LEU A 109 3.86 3.24 -11.04
CA LEU A 109 5.18 3.75 -11.41
C LEU A 109 4.99 4.95 -12.33
N ASP A 110 5.83 5.95 -12.19
CA ASP A 110 5.82 7.10 -13.10
C ASP A 110 6.11 6.67 -14.54
N SER A 111 5.43 7.33 -15.47
CA SER A 111 5.52 7.03 -16.90
C SER A 111 5.04 8.23 -17.70
N ASP A 112 5.07 8.16 -19.02
CA ASP A 112 4.59 9.21 -19.93
C ASP A 112 3.13 9.59 -19.68
N THR A 113 2.34 8.71 -19.06
CA THR A 113 0.94 9.03 -18.70
C THR A 113 0.82 9.75 -17.36
N GLY A 114 1.92 9.96 -16.65
CA GLY A 114 1.97 10.60 -15.34
C GLY A 114 1.38 9.75 -14.21
N LEU A 115 1.30 10.37 -13.04
CA LEU A 115 0.70 9.85 -11.81
C LEU A 115 -0.58 10.62 -11.46
N SER A 116 -1.37 10.09 -10.53
CA SER A 116 -2.60 10.81 -10.09
C SER A 116 -2.28 12.15 -9.44
N ALA A 117 -1.14 12.23 -8.75
CA ALA A 117 -0.66 13.46 -8.11
C ALA A 117 -0.37 14.60 -9.11
N ASP A 118 -0.13 14.30 -10.39
CA ASP A 118 0.09 15.32 -11.42
C ASP A 118 -1.12 16.25 -11.60
N GLU A 119 -2.33 15.74 -11.37
CA GLU A 119 -3.54 16.56 -11.50
C GLU A 119 -3.66 17.61 -10.38
N THR A 120 -3.24 17.26 -9.17
CA THR A 120 -3.41 18.13 -7.99
C THR A 120 -2.13 18.89 -7.64
N TYR A 121 -0.96 18.32 -7.92
CA TYR A 121 0.36 18.81 -7.52
C TYR A 121 1.36 18.84 -8.68
N PRO A 122 1.03 19.39 -9.85
CA PRO A 122 1.91 19.35 -11.04
C PRO A 122 3.27 20.01 -10.79
N ASP A 123 3.32 21.09 -10.03
CA ASP A 123 4.54 21.79 -9.65
C ASP A 123 5.51 20.92 -8.85
N VAL A 124 5.01 20.17 -7.86
CA VAL A 124 5.83 19.26 -7.06
C VAL A 124 6.32 18.09 -7.90
N MET A 125 5.44 17.53 -8.74
CA MET A 125 5.79 16.41 -9.62
C MET A 125 6.85 16.81 -10.64
N HIS A 126 6.74 17.99 -11.25
CA HIS A 126 7.76 18.52 -12.15
C HIS A 126 9.09 18.72 -11.43
N ALA A 127 9.08 19.35 -10.26
CA ALA A 127 10.31 19.58 -9.49
C ALA A 127 11.05 18.26 -9.16
N LEU A 128 10.33 17.21 -8.73
CA LEU A 128 10.93 15.90 -8.44
C LEU A 128 11.55 15.27 -9.71
N ARG A 129 10.89 15.39 -10.86
CA ARG A 129 11.41 14.88 -12.14
C ARG A 129 12.60 15.69 -12.63
N ASP A 130 12.58 17.01 -12.47
CA ASP A 130 13.69 17.89 -12.84
C ASP A 130 14.94 17.63 -11.99
N GLU A 131 14.76 17.19 -10.74
CA GLU A 131 15.84 16.68 -9.88
C GLU A 131 16.34 15.29 -10.30
N GLY A 132 15.78 14.69 -11.34
CA GLY A 132 16.10 13.34 -11.81
C GLY A 132 15.61 12.21 -10.89
N ARG A 133 14.67 12.49 -10.00
CA ARG A 133 14.15 11.51 -9.05
C ARG A 133 13.17 10.55 -9.72
N LYS A 134 13.35 9.28 -9.46
CA LYS A 134 12.44 8.23 -9.91
C LYS A 134 11.33 8.04 -8.86
N VAL A 135 10.12 8.44 -9.21
CA VAL A 135 9.00 8.47 -8.28
C VAL A 135 7.97 7.38 -8.58
N CYS A 136 7.21 6.99 -7.57
CA CYS A 136 6.00 6.20 -7.72
C CYS A 136 4.92 6.69 -6.74
N GLU A 137 3.68 6.32 -7.00
CA GLU A 137 2.54 6.70 -6.17
C GLU A 137 1.81 5.47 -5.64
N PHE A 138 1.64 5.40 -4.31
CA PHE A 138 0.77 4.42 -3.68
C PHE A 138 -0.67 4.94 -3.64
N GLY A 139 -1.60 4.06 -3.94
CA GLY A 139 -3.02 4.38 -3.93
C GLY A 139 -3.89 3.15 -3.67
N LYS A 140 -5.20 3.36 -3.75
CA LYS A 140 -6.21 2.31 -3.56
C LYS A 140 -5.96 1.45 -2.31
N PHE A 141 -5.43 2.08 -1.25
CA PHE A 141 -5.23 1.42 0.02
C PHE A 141 -6.57 1.28 0.75
N ALA A 142 -7.00 0.06 0.93
CA ALA A 142 -8.21 -0.28 1.66
C ALA A 142 -7.98 -1.57 2.45
N VAL A 143 -8.41 -1.58 3.71
CA VAL A 143 -8.42 -2.78 4.56
C VAL A 143 -9.75 -2.82 5.28
N GLU A 144 -10.45 -3.95 5.23
CA GLU A 144 -11.74 -4.11 5.88
C GLU A 144 -11.61 -3.91 7.40
N GLN A 145 -12.57 -3.19 7.99
CA GLN A 145 -12.49 -2.75 9.38
C GLN A 145 -12.38 -3.93 10.36
N SER A 146 -13.09 -5.02 10.07
CA SER A 146 -13.10 -6.24 10.89
C SER A 146 -11.72 -6.89 11.09
N VAL A 147 -10.81 -6.72 10.11
CA VAL A 147 -9.48 -7.36 10.11
C VAL A 147 -8.34 -6.34 10.13
N ARG A 148 -8.64 -5.06 10.28
CA ARG A 148 -7.66 -3.97 10.25
C ARG A 148 -6.70 -4.08 11.43
N SER A 149 -5.49 -4.55 11.19
CA SER A 149 -4.41 -4.60 12.17
C SER A 149 -3.18 -3.88 11.65
N LYS A 150 -2.36 -3.34 12.57
CA LYS A 150 -1.07 -2.72 12.22
C LYS A 150 -0.16 -3.70 11.48
N ARG A 151 -0.18 -4.97 11.87
CA ARG A 151 0.64 -6.00 11.26
C ARG A 151 0.24 -6.25 9.81
N LEU A 152 -1.06 -6.43 9.51
CA LEU A 152 -1.54 -6.63 8.14
C LEU A 152 -1.25 -5.41 7.27
N MET A 153 -1.56 -4.22 7.79
CA MET A 153 -1.31 -2.96 7.09
C MET A 153 0.19 -2.74 6.85
N GLY A 154 1.02 -2.97 7.88
CA GLY A 154 2.48 -2.88 7.79
C GLY A 154 3.04 -3.84 6.75
N THR A 155 2.55 -5.08 6.70
CA THR A 155 2.98 -6.06 5.68
C THR A 155 2.62 -5.61 4.27
N LEU A 156 1.39 -5.10 4.05
CA LEU A 156 0.98 -4.56 2.74
C LEU A 156 1.88 -3.40 2.31
N PHE A 157 2.11 -2.43 3.20
CA PHE A 157 3.01 -1.31 2.91
C PHE A 157 4.44 -1.76 2.66
N HIS A 158 4.96 -2.68 3.48
CA HIS A 158 6.34 -3.14 3.32
C HIS A 158 6.57 -3.84 1.99
N LEU A 159 5.69 -4.76 1.59
CA LEU A 159 5.80 -5.44 0.30
C LEU A 159 5.75 -4.45 -0.88
N MET A 160 4.93 -3.39 -0.78
CA MET A 160 4.93 -2.33 -1.78
C MET A 160 6.22 -1.51 -1.77
N CYS A 161 6.78 -1.21 -0.58
CA CYS A 161 8.08 -0.54 -0.47
C CYS A 161 9.22 -1.40 -1.04
N ILE A 162 9.21 -2.71 -0.81
CA ILE A 162 10.17 -3.63 -1.43
C ILE A 162 10.06 -3.54 -2.96
N TYR A 163 8.84 -3.59 -3.49
CA TYR A 163 8.64 -3.46 -4.93
C TYR A 163 9.13 -2.11 -5.46
N ALA A 164 8.73 -1.00 -4.83
CA ALA A 164 9.08 0.34 -5.25
C ALA A 164 10.61 0.61 -5.15
N PHE A 165 11.18 0.39 -3.98
CA PHE A 165 12.57 0.79 -3.68
C PHE A 165 13.63 -0.24 -4.08
N ARG A 166 13.29 -1.56 -4.05
CA ARG A 166 14.28 -2.62 -4.27
C ARG A 166 14.20 -3.22 -5.66
N ILE A 167 13.03 -3.24 -6.28
CA ILE A 167 12.82 -3.86 -7.59
C ILE A 167 12.74 -2.81 -8.68
N GLN A 168 11.98 -1.74 -8.42
CA GLN A 168 11.80 -0.66 -9.38
C GLN A 168 12.80 0.48 -9.23
N ASP A 169 13.62 0.44 -8.18
CA ASP A 169 14.66 1.45 -7.91
C ASP A 169 14.12 2.89 -7.85
N CYS A 170 12.91 3.07 -7.30
CA CYS A 170 12.35 4.40 -7.05
C CYS A 170 13.13 5.12 -5.95
N ASP A 171 13.22 6.46 -6.03
CA ASP A 171 13.81 7.28 -4.99
C ASP A 171 12.78 7.72 -3.96
N ASP A 172 11.53 7.90 -4.43
CA ASP A 172 10.43 8.37 -3.60
C ASP A 172 9.15 7.60 -3.84
N VAL A 173 8.43 7.40 -2.75
CA VAL A 173 7.03 7.00 -2.75
C VAL A 173 6.18 8.20 -2.37
N LEU A 174 5.20 8.51 -3.20
CA LEU A 174 4.21 9.55 -2.97
C LEU A 174 2.86 8.91 -2.62
N ILE A 175 2.07 9.64 -1.85
CA ILE A 175 0.69 9.26 -1.54
C ILE A 175 -0.17 10.53 -1.41
N GLU A 176 -1.26 10.60 -2.19
CA GLU A 176 -2.24 11.66 -2.09
C GLU A 176 -3.39 11.19 -1.19
N VAL A 177 -3.59 11.85 -0.06
CA VAL A 177 -4.57 11.43 0.94
C VAL A 177 -5.43 12.60 1.41
N ASN A 178 -6.63 12.29 1.90
CA ASN A 178 -7.42 13.32 2.60
C ASN A 178 -6.68 13.77 3.88
N PRO A 179 -6.65 15.06 4.21
CA PRO A 179 -5.91 15.61 5.36
C PRO A 179 -6.22 14.94 6.69
N ARG A 180 -7.45 14.44 6.90
CA ARG A 180 -7.83 13.68 8.11
C ARG A 180 -7.01 12.40 8.32
N HIS A 181 -6.37 11.87 7.26
CA HIS A 181 -5.52 10.67 7.33
C HIS A 181 -4.04 11.00 7.45
N ARG A 182 -3.64 12.28 7.32
CA ARG A 182 -2.26 12.74 7.38
C ARG A 182 -1.53 12.20 8.61
N ALA A 183 -2.11 12.42 9.78
CA ALA A 183 -1.50 12.01 11.05
C ALA A 183 -1.25 10.49 11.15
N PHE A 184 -2.06 9.67 10.46
CA PHE A 184 -1.82 8.23 10.38
C PHE A 184 -0.53 7.90 9.63
N TYR A 185 -0.33 8.48 8.45
CA TYR A 185 0.85 8.23 7.63
C TYR A 185 2.12 8.81 8.25
N GLU A 186 2.05 10.01 8.82
CA GLU A 186 3.17 10.63 9.51
C GLU A 186 3.59 9.81 10.74
N LYS A 187 2.62 9.45 11.59
CA LYS A 187 2.90 8.81 12.87
C LYS A 187 3.33 7.34 12.78
N TYR A 188 2.78 6.61 11.80
CA TYR A 188 2.97 5.16 11.74
C TYR A 188 3.90 4.72 10.61
N LEU A 189 4.12 5.55 9.60
CA LEU A 189 4.87 5.22 8.39
C LEU A 189 5.91 6.28 8.01
N ASP A 190 6.07 7.32 8.84
CA ASP A 190 7.07 8.39 8.70
C ASP A 190 7.00 9.13 7.35
N PHE A 191 5.84 9.16 6.69
CA PHE A 191 5.64 10.03 5.55
C PHE A 191 5.71 11.50 6.00
N VAL A 192 6.26 12.36 5.15
CA VAL A 192 6.34 13.80 5.38
C VAL A 192 5.53 14.56 4.35
N PRO A 193 4.94 15.72 4.67
CA PRO A 193 4.26 16.55 3.68
C PRO A 193 5.22 16.98 2.58
N ALA A 194 4.80 16.81 1.31
CA ALA A 194 5.51 17.29 0.14
C ALA A 194 4.95 18.61 -0.39
N ALA A 195 3.70 18.94 -0.03
CA ALA A 195 3.02 20.18 -0.39
C ALA A 195 1.94 20.54 0.61
N GLU A 196 1.43 21.77 0.51
CA GLU A 196 0.24 22.22 1.24
C GLU A 196 -1.03 21.54 0.72
N GLU A 197 -2.09 21.59 1.54
CA GLU A 197 -3.41 21.07 1.18
C GLU A 197 -3.98 21.73 -0.07
N ARG A 198 -4.53 20.93 -0.99
CA ARG A 198 -5.20 21.38 -2.22
C ARG A 198 -6.51 20.65 -2.44
N MET A 199 -7.41 21.22 -3.23
CA MET A 199 -8.63 20.56 -3.66
C MET A 199 -8.31 19.56 -4.79
N CYS A 200 -8.52 18.29 -4.55
CA CYS A 200 -8.42 17.25 -5.57
C CYS A 200 -9.74 17.16 -6.34
N GLN A 201 -9.73 17.65 -7.60
CA GLN A 201 -10.92 17.68 -8.43
C GLN A 201 -11.43 16.28 -8.77
N ARG A 202 -10.54 15.31 -8.91
CA ARG A 202 -10.86 13.91 -9.25
C ARG A 202 -11.83 13.26 -8.26
N VAL A 203 -11.73 13.62 -6.98
CA VAL A 203 -12.58 13.05 -5.90
C VAL A 203 -13.47 14.11 -5.24
N GLY A 204 -13.35 15.39 -5.64
CA GLY A 204 -14.15 16.48 -5.08
C GLY A 204 -13.90 16.74 -3.59
N ALA A 205 -12.67 16.50 -3.11
CA ALA A 205 -12.32 16.59 -1.69
C ALA A 205 -10.93 17.18 -1.50
N PRO A 206 -10.63 17.77 -0.31
CA PRO A 206 -9.29 18.22 0.02
C PRO A 206 -8.32 17.03 0.08
N ALA A 207 -7.10 17.26 -0.39
CA ALA A 207 -6.01 16.31 -0.40
C ALA A 207 -4.71 16.95 0.08
N ILE A 208 -3.83 16.13 0.63
CA ILE A 208 -2.45 16.49 0.93
C ILE A 208 -1.53 15.44 0.30
N LEU A 209 -0.44 15.92 -0.32
CA LEU A 209 0.60 15.06 -0.87
C LEU A 209 1.64 14.77 0.20
N LEU A 210 1.86 13.49 0.48
CA LEU A 210 2.87 13.01 1.41
C LEU A 210 3.94 12.23 0.65
N ARG A 211 5.18 12.27 1.17
CA ARG A 211 6.37 11.68 0.56
C ARG A 211 7.12 10.82 1.56
N LEU A 212 7.60 9.67 1.11
CA LEU A 212 8.54 8.80 1.80
C LEU A 212 9.76 8.60 0.92
N THR A 213 10.95 8.99 1.39
CA THR A 213 12.19 8.78 0.66
C THR A 213 12.76 7.39 0.92
N ARG A 214 13.55 6.88 -0.04
CA ARG A 214 14.26 5.60 0.07
C ARG A 214 15.20 5.56 1.28
N GLU A 215 15.89 6.68 1.55
CA GLU A 215 16.84 6.79 2.65
C GLU A 215 16.13 6.65 3.99
N LEU A 216 15.02 7.35 4.18
CA LEU A 216 14.23 7.27 5.40
C LEU A 216 13.65 5.86 5.59
N TYR A 217 13.07 5.30 4.53
CA TYR A 217 12.57 3.93 4.56
C TYR A 217 13.64 2.92 5.00
N ARG A 218 14.85 3.00 4.39
CA ARG A 218 15.96 2.10 4.74
C ARG A 218 16.37 2.24 6.18
N SER A 219 16.56 3.47 6.65
CA SER A 219 16.93 3.76 8.04
C SER A 219 15.91 3.15 9.02
N ARG A 220 14.62 3.28 8.72
CA ARG A 220 13.56 2.74 9.59
C ARG A 220 13.46 1.23 9.57
N VAL A 221 13.64 0.59 8.41
CA VAL A 221 13.70 -0.87 8.32
C VAL A 221 14.90 -1.42 9.09
N ASP A 222 16.07 -0.80 8.97
CA ASP A 222 17.28 -1.22 9.68
C ASP A 222 17.12 -1.06 11.22
N GLU A 223 16.44 -0.01 11.67
CA GLU A 223 16.20 0.26 13.09
C GLU A 223 15.11 -0.63 13.70
N LEU A 224 13.98 -0.80 13.02
CA LEU A 224 12.75 -1.32 13.60
C LEU A 224 12.29 -2.66 13.01
N GLY A 225 12.76 -3.01 11.79
CA GLY A 225 12.26 -4.19 11.06
C GLY A 225 12.36 -5.50 11.84
N GLY A 226 11.25 -6.25 11.90
CA GLY A 226 11.16 -7.53 12.60
C GLY A 226 11.07 -7.46 14.13
N ARG A 227 11.17 -6.28 14.72
CA ARG A 227 11.31 -6.10 16.18
C ARG A 227 9.99 -5.91 16.93
N TRP A 228 8.87 -6.34 16.34
CA TRP A 228 7.54 -6.14 16.94
C TRP A 228 7.35 -6.80 18.32
N ARG A 229 8.12 -7.85 18.64
CA ARG A 229 8.07 -8.53 19.95
C ARG A 229 8.81 -7.73 21.02
N ASP A 230 9.91 -7.08 20.64
CA ASP A 230 10.81 -6.38 21.57
C ASP A 230 10.34 -4.94 21.81
N LEU A 231 9.81 -4.29 20.75
CA LEU A 231 9.39 -2.90 20.76
C LEU A 231 7.88 -2.76 20.98
N LYS A 232 7.37 -3.23 22.11
CA LYS A 232 5.91 -3.19 22.38
C LYS A 232 5.35 -1.78 22.41
N GLU A 233 6.08 -0.84 23.00
CA GLU A 233 5.66 0.56 23.15
C GLU A 233 5.84 1.40 21.88
N GLU A 234 6.61 0.89 20.91
CA GLU A 234 6.80 1.57 19.63
C GLU A 234 5.49 1.62 18.85
N LYS A 235 5.13 2.82 18.35
CA LYS A 235 3.88 3.04 17.61
C LYS A 235 4.04 2.82 16.12
N SER A 236 5.25 2.97 15.59
CA SER A 236 5.55 2.82 14.17
C SER A 236 5.19 1.43 13.65
N MET A 237 4.69 1.37 12.41
CA MET A 237 4.42 0.12 11.72
C MET A 237 5.68 -0.57 11.23
N TYR A 238 6.82 0.12 11.16
CA TYR A 238 8.08 -0.46 10.72
C TYR A 238 8.52 -1.65 11.58
N LYS A 239 8.14 -1.72 12.86
CA LYS A 239 8.42 -2.89 13.68
C LYS A 239 7.78 -4.19 13.18
N TYR A 240 6.72 -4.09 12.36
CA TYR A 240 6.05 -5.22 11.71
C TYR A 240 6.58 -5.50 10.31
N PHE A 241 7.45 -4.67 9.79
CA PHE A 241 8.14 -4.91 8.53
C PHE A 241 9.09 -6.10 8.70
N PHE A 242 9.38 -6.80 7.62
CA PHE A 242 10.35 -7.90 7.65
C PHE A 242 11.74 -7.36 7.99
N PRO A 243 12.55 -8.12 8.72
CA PRO A 243 13.95 -7.77 8.89
C PRO A 243 14.69 -7.82 7.56
N ARG A 244 15.83 -7.12 7.45
CA ARG A 244 16.59 -6.94 6.22
C ARG A 244 16.83 -8.24 5.43
N GLN A 245 17.19 -9.31 6.13
CA GLN A 245 17.46 -10.61 5.48
C GLN A 245 16.22 -11.19 4.80
N GLU A 246 15.04 -11.05 5.40
CA GLU A 246 13.79 -11.51 4.80
C GLU A 246 13.38 -10.58 3.64
N GLU A 247 13.59 -9.28 3.78
CA GLU A 247 13.38 -8.29 2.71
C GLU A 247 14.21 -8.64 1.47
N ASP A 248 15.52 -8.94 1.66
CA ASP A 248 16.42 -9.33 0.57
C ASP A 248 15.93 -10.60 -0.14
N ALA A 249 15.51 -11.61 0.63
CA ALA A 249 14.97 -12.85 0.08
C ALA A 249 13.64 -12.64 -0.69
N ILE A 250 12.80 -11.72 -0.25
CA ILE A 250 11.55 -11.35 -0.95
C ILE A 250 11.88 -10.60 -2.24
N ALA A 251 12.77 -9.61 -2.19
CA ALA A 251 13.20 -8.83 -3.34
C ALA A 251 13.83 -9.73 -4.42
N GLU A 252 14.69 -10.68 -4.03
CA GLU A 252 15.25 -11.65 -4.96
C GLU A 252 14.20 -12.53 -5.64
N ARG A 253 13.19 -12.99 -4.89
CA ARG A 253 12.10 -13.80 -5.45
C ARG A 253 11.24 -13.02 -6.43
N LEU A 254 10.94 -11.76 -6.12
CA LEU A 254 10.12 -10.88 -6.96
C LEU A 254 10.89 -10.35 -8.17
N GLY A 255 12.20 -10.11 -8.04
CA GLY A 255 13.06 -9.57 -9.09
C GLY A 255 13.57 -10.63 -10.09
N ARG A 256 13.48 -11.92 -9.77
CA ARG A 256 13.89 -12.99 -10.70
C ARG A 256 12.87 -13.11 -11.84
N PRO A 257 13.33 -13.04 -13.10
CA PRO A 257 12.46 -13.44 -14.21
C PRO A 257 12.04 -14.88 -13.98
N ALA A 258 10.76 -15.16 -14.14
CA ALA A 258 10.25 -16.52 -14.07
C ALA A 258 10.99 -17.40 -15.07
N ARG A 259 11.63 -18.47 -14.60
CA ARG A 259 12.25 -19.50 -15.45
C ARG A 259 11.19 -20.34 -16.12
#